data_5859a0d7aea3a9f44932b363ba6649ee
#
_entry.id   5859a0d7aea3a9f44932b363ba6649ee
#
_cell.length_a   1.000
_cell.length_b   1.000
_cell.length_c   1.000
_cell.angle_alpha   90.00
_cell.angle_beta   90.00
_cell.angle_gamma   90.00
#
_symmetry.space_group_name_H-M   'P 1'
#
loop_
_entity.id
_entity.type
_entity.pdbx_description
1 polymer ?
#
loop_
_entity_poly.entity_id
_entity_poly.type
_entity_poly.pdbx_seq_one_letter_code
_entity_poly.pdbx_strand_id
1 'polypeptide(L)'
;TIQRNIKTDTEIAGSLYKKRISEAEWDVIYIDDEILDLQPCFASQDASKERQEDNYKGVHPLLFTAAIDLGTTTIVGYLLDGRTGETLAVESRMNPQMQYGGDVIQRANYALEHGEDVLSACVRKVINEILESLSVKARKAIPIDIENRKNEVTNEKKEANEQAVNGKLGSAEWMPGVEDIYQVSLVGNTCMHHLFLGISPASLVHAPYMPAISQSLTLRAADYGIHIHQKGQLLLLPNIAGYIGADTSGCLLALRQDLKDEITLMLDIGTNTEMILGNKYGLAACSAASGPAFEGAKIQCGMRGLRWRRSLTRQRKPI
;
A
#
# COMPACT_ATOMS: atom_id res chain seq x y z
N THR A 1 -5.11 1.81 -32.02
CA THR A 1 -3.91 1.10 -31.51
C THR A 1 -2.92 2.17 -31.06
N ILE A 2 -2.80 2.44 -29.76
CA ILE A 2 -1.82 3.37 -29.22
C ILE A 2 -0.53 2.55 -29.06
N GLN A 3 0.42 2.69 -29.96
CA GLN A 3 1.78 2.22 -29.73
C GLN A 3 2.44 3.14 -28.70
N ARG A 4 2.41 2.72 -27.42
CA ARG A 4 3.29 3.30 -26.40
C ARG A 4 4.65 2.58 -26.50
N ASN A 5 5.74 3.34 -26.44
CA ASN A 5 7.08 2.77 -26.26
C ASN A 5 7.21 2.25 -24.82
N ILE A 6 6.80 1.00 -24.61
CA ILE A 6 6.88 0.36 -23.30
C ILE A 6 8.33 -0.13 -23.13
N LYS A 7 8.99 0.30 -22.07
CA LYS A 7 10.31 -0.22 -21.69
C LYS A 7 10.14 -1.64 -21.14
N THR A 8 10.73 -2.60 -21.81
CA THR A 8 10.70 -4.00 -21.37
C THR A 8 12.06 -4.36 -20.79
N ASP A 9 12.09 -4.90 -19.60
CA ASP A 9 13.27 -5.48 -19.00
C ASP A 9 13.72 -6.72 -19.81
N THR A 10 15.03 -6.94 -19.92
CA THR A 10 15.61 -8.09 -20.63
C THR A 10 15.19 -9.42 -20.03
N GLU A 11 14.86 -9.47 -18.72
CA GLU A 11 14.39 -10.66 -18.04
C GLU A 11 12.95 -11.03 -18.45
N ILE A 12 12.07 -10.03 -18.59
CA ILE A 12 10.70 -10.22 -19.11
C ILE A 12 10.77 -10.64 -20.57
N ALA A 13 11.57 -9.97 -21.39
CA ALA A 13 11.75 -10.34 -22.79
C ALA A 13 12.29 -11.78 -22.95
N GLY A 14 13.24 -12.19 -22.10
CA GLY A 14 13.74 -13.56 -22.03
C GLY A 14 12.69 -14.57 -21.58
N SER A 15 11.81 -14.20 -20.65
CA SER A 15 10.69 -15.05 -20.20
C SER A 15 9.64 -15.23 -21.29
N LEU A 16 9.30 -14.17 -22.03
CA LEU A 16 8.42 -14.21 -23.19
C LEU A 16 8.94 -15.16 -24.26
N TYR A 17 10.23 -15.09 -24.58
CA TYR A 17 10.85 -15.96 -25.58
C TYR A 17 10.85 -17.44 -25.17
N LYS A 18 11.09 -17.73 -23.88
CA LYS A 18 11.09 -19.10 -23.34
C LYS A 18 9.70 -19.72 -23.24
N LYS A 19 8.65 -18.94 -23.03
CA LYS A 19 7.28 -19.43 -22.79
C LYS A 19 6.47 -19.68 -24.07
N ARG A 20 7.07 -19.72 -25.26
CA ARG A 20 6.38 -19.94 -26.55
C ARG A 20 4.96 -19.36 -26.52
N ILE A 21 4.85 -18.08 -26.86
CA ILE A 21 3.56 -17.37 -26.92
C ILE A 21 2.80 -17.87 -28.15
N SER A 22 2.24 -19.07 -28.09
CA SER A 22 1.29 -19.56 -29.06
C SER A 22 -0.07 -19.64 -28.40
N GLU A 23 -0.98 -18.73 -28.79
CA GLU A 23 -2.43 -18.81 -28.59
C GLU A 23 -2.99 -18.51 -27.17
N ALA A 24 -2.18 -18.25 -26.14
CA ALA A 24 -2.66 -17.84 -24.84
C ALA A 24 -2.83 -16.31 -24.75
N GLU A 25 -3.93 -15.86 -24.17
CA GLU A 25 -4.07 -14.47 -23.76
C GLU A 25 -3.22 -14.22 -22.51
N TRP A 26 -2.59 -13.04 -22.43
CA TRP A 26 -1.71 -12.67 -21.32
C TRP A 26 -2.17 -11.37 -20.68
N ASP A 27 -2.27 -11.38 -19.36
CA ASP A 27 -2.40 -10.16 -18.58
C ASP A 27 -1.02 -9.49 -18.44
N VAL A 28 -0.95 -8.24 -18.82
CA VAL A 28 0.26 -7.42 -18.72
C VAL A 28 0.10 -6.46 -17.54
N ILE A 29 0.92 -6.62 -16.52
CA ILE A 29 0.96 -5.73 -15.38
C ILE A 29 2.05 -4.70 -15.66
N TYR A 30 1.66 -3.42 -15.68
CA TYR A 30 2.58 -2.31 -15.95
C TYR A 30 2.23 -1.09 -15.10
N ILE A 31 3.26 -0.30 -14.82
CA ILE A 31 3.12 1.02 -14.19
C ILE A 31 3.82 2.02 -15.10
N ASP A 32 3.13 3.09 -15.45
CA ASP A 32 3.58 4.08 -16.45
C ASP A 32 4.02 3.41 -17.76
N ASP A 33 5.33 3.43 -18.06
CA ASP A 33 5.90 2.84 -19.27
C ASP A 33 6.70 1.54 -18.99
N GLU A 34 6.67 1.02 -17.75
CA GLU A 34 7.41 -0.17 -17.34
C GLU A 34 6.51 -1.38 -17.17
N ILE A 35 6.82 -2.49 -17.85
CA ILE A 35 6.17 -3.77 -17.64
C ILE A 35 6.80 -4.43 -16.40
N LEU A 36 5.98 -4.65 -15.38
CA LEU A 36 6.39 -5.29 -14.13
C LEU A 36 6.30 -6.80 -14.23
N ASP A 37 5.21 -7.32 -14.84
CA ASP A 37 4.96 -8.75 -14.92
C ASP A 37 4.09 -9.12 -16.13
N LEU A 38 4.13 -10.42 -16.48
CA LEU A 38 3.29 -11.05 -17.50
C LEU A 38 2.73 -12.35 -16.93
N GLN A 39 1.44 -12.40 -16.78
CA GLN A 39 0.75 -13.56 -16.22
C GLN A 39 -0.17 -14.18 -17.26
N PRO A 40 -0.24 -15.53 -17.36
CA PRO A 40 -1.15 -16.17 -18.29
C PRO A 40 -2.60 -15.90 -17.88
N CYS A 41 -3.41 -15.46 -18.85
CA CYS A 41 -4.84 -15.31 -18.67
C CYS A 41 -5.47 -16.69 -18.90
N PHE A 42 -6.01 -17.31 -17.85
CA PHE A 42 -6.75 -18.57 -17.99
C PHE A 42 -8.18 -18.23 -18.43
N ALA A 43 -8.43 -18.32 -19.74
CA ALA A 43 -9.79 -18.20 -20.27
C ALA A 43 -10.65 -19.34 -19.70
N SER A 44 -11.79 -19.02 -19.09
CA SER A 44 -12.79 -20.05 -18.79
C SER A 44 -13.26 -20.65 -20.11
N GLN A 45 -13.31 -21.99 -20.22
CA GLN A 45 -13.74 -22.69 -21.44
C GLN A 45 -15.19 -22.41 -21.88
N ASP A 46 -15.90 -21.53 -21.21
CA ASP A 46 -17.26 -21.10 -21.53
C ASP A 46 -17.28 -19.77 -22.33
N ALA A 47 -16.44 -19.69 -23.37
CA ALA A 47 -16.37 -18.50 -24.26
C ALA A 47 -17.62 -18.32 -25.15
N SER A 48 -18.69 -19.11 -24.96
CA SER A 48 -19.93 -19.05 -25.76
C SER A 48 -21.01 -18.13 -25.18
N LYS A 49 -20.79 -17.52 -24.00
CA LYS A 49 -21.71 -16.54 -23.43
C LYS A 49 -21.20 -15.12 -23.65
N GLU A 50 -22.00 -14.37 -24.39
CA GLU A 50 -21.82 -12.98 -24.80
C GLU A 50 -21.04 -12.14 -23.75
N ARG A 51 -20.01 -11.45 -24.24
CA ARG A 51 -19.24 -10.42 -23.52
C ARG A 51 -20.17 -9.30 -23.05
N GLN A 52 -20.83 -9.48 -21.93
CA GLN A 52 -21.35 -8.36 -21.16
C GLN A 52 -20.20 -7.89 -20.26
N GLU A 53 -19.89 -6.60 -20.34
CA GLU A 53 -18.72 -5.92 -19.80
C GLU A 53 -18.48 -6.10 -18.28
N ASP A 54 -19.38 -6.74 -17.53
CA ASP A 54 -19.35 -6.81 -16.07
C ASP A 54 -19.19 -8.23 -15.47
N ASN A 55 -18.96 -9.28 -16.28
CA ASN A 55 -18.89 -10.65 -15.76
C ASN A 55 -17.69 -11.45 -16.33
N TYR A 56 -16.48 -10.95 -16.09
CA TYR A 56 -15.28 -11.75 -16.34
C TYR A 56 -15.13 -12.79 -15.21
N LYS A 57 -15.69 -13.98 -15.40
CA LYS A 57 -15.44 -15.16 -14.54
C LYS A 57 -14.17 -15.92 -14.94
N GLY A 58 -13.14 -15.20 -15.40
CA GLY A 58 -11.82 -15.78 -15.61
C GLY A 58 -11.05 -15.85 -14.30
N VAL A 59 -10.22 -16.87 -14.12
CA VAL A 59 -9.24 -16.89 -13.04
C VAL A 59 -8.16 -15.87 -13.37
N HIS A 60 -8.34 -14.65 -12.92
CA HIS A 60 -7.33 -13.62 -13.09
C HIS A 60 -6.17 -13.84 -12.14
N PRO A 61 -4.95 -13.56 -12.57
CA PRO A 61 -3.81 -13.47 -11.66
C PRO A 61 -4.08 -12.41 -10.58
N LEU A 62 -3.53 -12.61 -9.38
CA LEU A 62 -3.70 -11.64 -8.31
C LEU A 62 -2.91 -10.37 -8.63
N LEU A 63 -3.58 -9.25 -8.52
CA LEU A 63 -3.00 -7.93 -8.64
C LEU A 63 -3.38 -7.17 -7.38
N PHE A 64 -2.44 -7.08 -6.45
CA PHE A 64 -2.66 -6.33 -5.22
C PHE A 64 -1.91 -5.01 -5.24
N THR A 65 -2.53 -4.03 -4.62
CA THR A 65 -1.89 -2.80 -4.18
C THR A 65 -2.08 -2.65 -2.68
N ALA A 66 -1.15 -1.97 -2.03
CA ALA A 66 -1.28 -1.67 -0.62
C ALA A 66 -1.21 -0.15 -0.38
N ALA A 67 -1.91 0.31 0.65
CA ALA A 67 -1.78 1.67 1.15
C ALA A 67 -1.32 1.63 2.61
N ILE A 68 -0.28 2.38 2.93
CA ILE A 68 0.29 2.47 4.27
C ILE A 68 0.16 3.89 4.79
N ASP A 69 -0.53 4.03 5.90
CA ASP A 69 -0.53 5.25 6.70
C ASP A 69 0.51 5.11 7.82
N LEU A 70 1.62 5.83 7.68
CA LEU A 70 2.73 5.84 8.61
C LEU A 70 2.51 6.92 9.68
N GLY A 71 1.58 6.66 10.59
CA GLY A 71 1.29 7.55 11.70
C GLY A 71 2.41 7.58 12.75
N THR A 72 2.45 8.64 13.53
CA THR A 72 3.42 8.81 14.63
C THR A 72 3.26 7.71 15.69
N THR A 73 2.02 7.33 16.01
CA THR A 73 1.72 6.33 17.05
C THR A 73 1.39 4.97 16.48
N THR A 74 0.67 4.93 15.37
CA THR A 74 0.14 3.70 14.76
C THR A 74 0.41 3.71 13.27
N ILE A 75 0.86 2.56 12.76
CA ILE A 75 0.98 2.31 11.31
C ILE A 75 -0.22 1.48 10.91
N VAL A 76 -0.94 1.91 9.87
CA VAL A 76 -2.11 1.21 9.34
C VAL A 76 -1.85 0.83 7.89
N GLY A 77 -2.10 -0.43 7.55
CA GLY A 77 -2.00 -0.93 6.19
C GLY A 77 -3.35 -1.44 5.68
N TYR A 78 -3.61 -1.16 4.42
CA TYR A 78 -4.75 -1.64 3.64
C TYR A 78 -4.22 -2.45 2.46
N LEU A 79 -4.80 -3.61 2.21
CA LEU A 79 -4.60 -4.36 0.98
C LEU A 79 -5.82 -4.19 0.10
N LEU A 80 -5.61 -3.84 -1.15
CA LEU A 80 -6.65 -3.59 -2.12
C LEU A 80 -6.48 -4.51 -3.33
N ASP A 81 -7.60 -4.92 -3.91
CA ASP A 81 -7.60 -5.46 -5.27
C ASP A 81 -7.20 -4.36 -6.25
N GLY A 82 -6.12 -4.56 -6.98
CA GLY A 82 -5.57 -3.55 -7.90
C GLY A 82 -6.42 -3.27 -9.13
N ARG A 83 -7.44 -4.11 -9.41
CA ARG A 83 -8.37 -3.92 -10.53
C ARG A 83 -9.60 -3.13 -10.12
N THR A 84 -10.16 -3.46 -8.96
CA THR A 84 -11.44 -2.88 -8.48
C THR A 84 -11.25 -1.75 -7.48
N GLY A 85 -10.09 -1.70 -6.82
CA GLY A 85 -9.84 -0.80 -5.69
C GLY A 85 -10.55 -1.23 -4.39
N GLU A 86 -11.18 -2.41 -4.37
CA GLU A 86 -11.85 -2.91 -3.18
C GLU A 86 -10.85 -3.26 -2.08
N THR A 87 -11.16 -2.88 -0.84
CA THR A 87 -10.32 -3.20 0.32
C THR A 87 -10.54 -4.64 0.75
N LEU A 88 -9.52 -5.48 0.59
CA LEU A 88 -9.53 -6.90 0.93
C LEU A 88 -9.17 -7.16 2.40
N ALA A 89 -8.24 -6.40 2.95
CA ALA A 89 -7.77 -6.58 4.31
C ALA A 89 -7.25 -5.27 4.91
N VAL A 90 -7.32 -5.20 6.24
CA VAL A 90 -6.74 -4.09 7.02
C VAL A 90 -5.94 -4.68 8.19
N GLU A 91 -4.78 -4.09 8.45
CA GLU A 91 -3.90 -4.44 9.57
C GLU A 91 -3.34 -3.16 10.20
N SER A 92 -3.08 -3.20 11.49
CA SER A 92 -2.46 -2.08 12.19
C SER A 92 -1.45 -2.57 13.22
N ARG A 93 -0.38 -1.80 13.39
CA ARG A 93 0.67 -2.02 14.38
C ARG A 93 1.03 -0.71 15.07
N MET A 94 1.53 -0.83 16.29
CA MET A 94 2.16 0.31 16.95
C MET A 94 3.43 0.70 16.18
N ASN A 95 3.66 2.01 16.02
CA ASN A 95 4.90 2.49 15.42
C ASN A 95 6.08 2.22 16.36
N PRO A 96 7.06 1.36 15.96
CA PRO A 96 8.18 0.99 16.83
C PRO A 96 9.11 2.15 17.16
N GLN A 97 9.08 3.22 16.37
CA GLN A 97 9.87 4.43 16.63
C GLN A 97 9.48 5.15 17.93
N MET A 98 8.33 4.77 18.53
CA MET A 98 7.92 5.30 19.84
C MET A 98 8.94 5.07 20.96
N GLN A 99 9.77 4.03 20.88
CA GLN A 99 10.85 3.76 21.83
C GLN A 99 11.98 4.79 21.75
N TYR A 100 12.10 5.51 20.64
CA TYR A 100 13.12 6.53 20.39
C TYR A 100 12.59 7.97 20.55
N GLY A 101 11.28 8.12 20.76
CA GLY A 101 10.63 9.39 20.98
C GLY A 101 9.11 9.28 20.88
N GLY A 102 8.41 9.89 21.84
CA GLY A 102 6.95 9.84 21.91
C GLY A 102 6.24 10.71 20.85
N ASP A 103 6.95 11.69 20.30
CA ASP A 103 6.48 12.61 19.27
C ASP A 103 7.52 12.78 18.15
N VAL A 104 7.14 13.50 17.09
CA VAL A 104 7.98 13.72 15.91
C VAL A 104 9.27 14.48 16.20
N ILE A 105 9.22 15.45 17.12
CA ILE A 105 10.39 16.29 17.47
C ILE A 105 11.42 15.48 18.23
N GLN A 106 10.97 14.66 19.20
CA GLN A 106 11.87 13.77 19.95
C GLN A 106 12.56 12.76 19.03
N ARG A 107 11.83 12.20 18.04
CA ARG A 107 12.43 11.27 17.05
C ARG A 107 13.40 11.97 16.12
N ALA A 108 13.06 13.19 15.67
CA ALA A 108 13.96 13.98 14.87
C ALA A 108 15.27 14.29 15.63
N ASN A 109 15.18 14.69 16.89
CA ASN A 109 16.36 14.92 17.72
C ASN A 109 17.17 13.64 17.94
N TYR A 110 16.51 12.51 18.19
CA TYR A 110 17.20 11.22 18.30
C TYR A 110 17.97 10.89 17.00
N ALA A 111 17.35 11.10 15.83
CA ALA A 111 18.00 10.89 14.55
C ALA A 111 19.21 11.81 14.34
N LEU A 112 19.14 13.07 14.79
CA LEU A 112 20.27 14.00 14.71
C LEU A 112 21.45 13.59 15.60
N GLU A 113 21.19 12.96 16.73
CA GLU A 113 22.21 12.54 17.67
C GLU A 113 22.80 11.16 17.34
N HIS A 114 22.00 10.25 16.76
CA HIS A 114 22.35 8.83 16.62
C HIS A 114 22.28 8.32 15.18
N GLY A 115 21.83 9.14 14.22
CA GLY A 115 21.57 8.74 12.84
C GLY A 115 20.16 8.17 12.62
N GLU A 116 19.76 8.10 11.35
CA GLU A 116 18.42 7.69 10.91
C GLU A 116 18.25 6.17 10.78
N ASP A 117 19.34 5.41 10.65
CA ASP A 117 19.34 4.01 10.26
C ASP A 117 18.44 3.12 11.12
N VAL A 118 18.55 3.27 12.45
CA VAL A 118 17.75 2.48 13.40
C VAL A 118 16.27 2.79 13.27
N LEU A 119 15.92 4.07 13.09
CA LEU A 119 14.54 4.53 12.93
C LEU A 119 13.95 4.04 11.60
N SER A 120 14.70 4.10 10.51
CA SER A 120 14.27 3.62 9.20
C SER A 120 14.13 2.09 9.19
N ALA A 121 15.11 1.37 9.73
CA ALA A 121 15.08 -0.09 9.76
C ALA A 121 13.90 -0.64 10.56
N CYS A 122 13.63 -0.09 11.75
CA CYS A 122 12.54 -0.60 12.59
C CYS A 122 11.14 -0.36 11.97
N VAL A 123 10.92 0.77 11.31
CA VAL A 123 9.63 1.04 10.65
C VAL A 123 9.45 0.20 9.39
N ARG A 124 10.48 0.04 8.58
CA ARG A 124 10.45 -0.82 7.38
C ARG A 124 10.16 -2.28 7.74
N LYS A 125 10.75 -2.77 8.84
CA LYS A 125 10.45 -4.11 9.37
C LYS A 125 8.97 -4.27 9.71
N VAL A 126 8.38 -3.32 10.44
CA VAL A 126 6.95 -3.40 10.81
C VAL A 126 6.03 -3.27 9.60
N ILE A 127 6.40 -2.47 8.60
CA ILE A 127 5.67 -2.41 7.34
C ILE A 127 5.66 -3.78 6.65
N ASN A 128 6.80 -4.48 6.56
CA ASN A 128 6.86 -5.84 6.02
C ASN A 128 5.96 -6.81 6.80
N GLU A 129 5.97 -6.77 8.14
CA GLU A 129 5.08 -7.58 8.98
C GLU A 129 3.58 -7.27 8.72
N ILE A 130 3.24 -6.01 8.46
CA ILE A 130 1.89 -5.60 8.06
C ILE A 130 1.52 -6.21 6.70
N LEU A 131 2.39 -6.09 5.69
CA LEU A 131 2.15 -6.60 4.35
C LEU A 131 1.97 -8.13 4.33
N GLU A 132 2.81 -8.86 5.08
CA GLU A 132 2.65 -10.31 5.29
C GLU A 132 1.30 -10.65 5.94
N SER A 133 0.94 -9.94 7.01
CA SER A 133 -0.35 -10.16 7.69
C SER A 133 -1.55 -9.86 6.78
N LEU A 134 -1.47 -8.82 5.97
CA LEU A 134 -2.48 -8.45 4.99
C LEU A 134 -2.66 -9.54 3.92
N SER A 135 -1.58 -10.07 3.37
CA SER A 135 -1.60 -11.16 2.39
C SER A 135 -2.25 -12.42 2.97
N VAL A 136 -1.91 -12.77 4.22
CA VAL A 136 -2.54 -13.92 4.93
C VAL A 136 -4.03 -13.70 5.15
N LYS A 137 -4.47 -12.47 5.46
CA LYS A 137 -5.90 -12.16 5.63
C LYS A 137 -6.65 -12.20 4.30
N ALA A 138 -6.05 -11.74 3.22
CA ALA A 138 -6.64 -11.78 1.88
C ALA A 138 -6.93 -13.21 1.42
N ARG A 139 -6.07 -14.18 1.77
CA ARG A 139 -6.31 -15.62 1.51
C ARG A 139 -7.67 -16.11 2.03
N LYS A 140 -8.17 -15.52 3.10
CA LYS A 140 -9.46 -15.88 3.73
C LYS A 140 -10.64 -15.13 3.11
N ALA A 141 -10.38 -13.99 2.51
CA ALA A 141 -11.41 -13.12 1.96
C ALA A 141 -11.74 -13.45 0.49
N ILE A 142 -10.76 -13.98 -0.24
CA ILE A 142 -10.93 -14.34 -1.65
C ILE A 142 -11.47 -15.78 -1.70
N PRO A 143 -12.67 -16.01 -2.24
CA PRO A 143 -13.16 -17.35 -2.49
C PRO A 143 -12.32 -17.97 -3.61
N ILE A 144 -11.27 -18.66 -3.25
CA ILE A 144 -10.48 -19.42 -4.21
C ILE A 144 -11.29 -20.68 -4.49
N ASP A 145 -11.85 -20.78 -5.69
CA ASP A 145 -12.44 -22.02 -6.19
C ASP A 145 -11.33 -23.01 -6.53
N ILE A 146 -10.77 -23.59 -5.45
CA ILE A 146 -9.64 -24.54 -5.51
C ILE A 146 -10.03 -25.81 -6.28
N GLU A 147 -11.30 -26.17 -6.30
CA GLU A 147 -11.80 -27.40 -6.93
C GLU A 147 -11.77 -27.29 -8.46
N ASN A 148 -12.15 -26.16 -9.03
CA ASN A 148 -12.07 -25.90 -10.45
C ASN A 148 -10.61 -25.84 -10.94
N ARG A 149 -9.69 -25.26 -10.19
CA ARG A 149 -8.26 -25.22 -10.54
C ARG A 149 -7.60 -26.60 -10.54
N LYS A 150 -7.96 -27.52 -9.64
CA LYS A 150 -7.43 -28.88 -9.61
C LYS A 150 -7.85 -29.67 -10.85
N ASN A 151 -9.05 -29.46 -11.35
CA ASN A 151 -9.60 -30.16 -12.49
C ASN A 151 -9.00 -29.67 -13.83
N GLU A 152 -8.70 -28.38 -13.96
CA GLU A 152 -8.07 -27.81 -15.16
C GLU A 152 -6.61 -28.29 -15.31
N VAL A 153 -5.82 -28.25 -14.25
CA VAL A 153 -4.41 -28.71 -14.25
C VAL A 153 -4.30 -30.23 -14.49
N THR A 154 -5.29 -31.04 -14.08
CA THR A 154 -5.26 -32.50 -14.30
C THR A 154 -5.70 -32.90 -15.69
N ASN A 155 -6.54 -32.12 -16.37
CA ASN A 155 -6.97 -32.41 -17.74
C ASN A 155 -5.87 -32.06 -18.77
N GLU A 156 -5.13 -30.97 -18.60
CA GLU A 156 -4.00 -30.61 -19.47
C GLU A 156 -2.83 -31.60 -19.37
N LYS A 157 -2.63 -32.25 -18.20
CA LYS A 157 -1.58 -33.27 -18.04
C LYS A 157 -1.85 -34.58 -18.74
N LYS A 158 -3.07 -34.85 -19.17
CA LYS A 158 -3.42 -36.08 -19.92
C LYS A 158 -3.13 -35.99 -21.42
N GLU A 159 -2.95 -34.79 -21.96
CA GLU A 159 -2.73 -34.57 -23.39
C GLU A 159 -1.31 -34.15 -23.76
N ALA A 160 -0.50 -33.71 -22.78
CA ALA A 160 0.89 -33.33 -23.03
C ALA A 160 1.86 -34.43 -22.62
N ASN A 161 2.45 -35.01 -23.64
CA ASN A 161 3.45 -36.09 -23.66
C ASN A 161 4.59 -35.89 -22.61
N GLU A 162 5.00 -36.97 -21.96
CA GLU A 162 5.89 -37.17 -20.81
C GLU A 162 7.34 -36.62 -20.90
N GLN A 163 7.68 -35.72 -21.81
CA GLN A 163 9.07 -35.32 -22.04
C GLN A 163 9.32 -33.81 -22.09
N ALA A 164 8.81 -33.01 -21.18
CA ALA A 164 9.42 -31.70 -20.97
C ALA A 164 9.02 -31.09 -19.63
N VAL A 165 10.06 -30.72 -18.92
CA VAL A 165 10.04 -29.74 -17.81
C VAL A 165 9.87 -30.32 -16.41
N ASN A 166 10.97 -30.90 -15.90
CA ASN A 166 11.32 -30.90 -14.48
C ASN A 166 11.65 -29.49 -14.02
N GLY A 167 10.66 -28.62 -13.93
CA GLY A 167 10.75 -27.30 -13.34
C GLY A 167 9.46 -27.06 -12.58
N LYS A 168 9.47 -27.30 -11.27
CA LYS A 168 8.54 -26.87 -10.22
C LYS A 168 7.22 -26.21 -10.68
N LEU A 169 6.37 -26.93 -11.41
CA LEU A 169 4.93 -26.70 -11.46
C LEU A 169 4.24 -27.89 -10.80
N GLY A 170 4.76 -28.32 -9.64
CA GLY A 170 4.10 -29.29 -8.77
C GLY A 170 3.11 -28.55 -7.92
N SER A 171 1.84 -28.97 -7.95
CA SER A 171 0.76 -28.88 -6.95
C SER A 171 0.98 -28.07 -5.65
N ALA A 172 1.79 -27.02 -5.66
CA ALA A 172 1.77 -26.03 -4.61
C ALA A 172 0.47 -25.22 -4.80
N GLU A 173 -0.44 -25.36 -3.86
CA GLU A 173 -1.60 -24.50 -3.77
C GLU A 173 -1.11 -23.05 -3.91
N TRP A 174 -1.43 -22.43 -5.05
CA TRP A 174 -1.06 -21.05 -5.26
C TRP A 174 -1.87 -20.19 -4.30
N MET A 175 -1.18 -19.57 -3.36
CA MET A 175 -1.78 -18.78 -2.29
C MET A 175 -1.34 -17.33 -2.44
N PRO A 176 -2.25 -16.34 -2.28
CA PRO A 176 -1.89 -14.93 -2.23
C PRO A 176 -0.69 -14.67 -1.32
N GLY A 177 0.32 -14.02 -1.84
CA GLY A 177 1.54 -13.68 -1.12
C GLY A 177 1.88 -12.19 -1.19
N VAL A 178 2.96 -11.79 -0.57
CA VAL A 178 3.47 -10.42 -0.70
C VAL A 178 4.01 -10.18 -2.11
N GLU A 179 4.39 -11.22 -2.82
CA GLU A 179 4.84 -11.19 -4.21
C GLU A 179 3.74 -10.81 -5.22
N ASP A 180 2.47 -10.83 -4.80
CA ASP A 180 1.34 -10.38 -5.60
C ASP A 180 1.01 -8.89 -5.36
N ILE A 181 1.78 -8.21 -4.50
CA ILE A 181 1.67 -6.77 -4.25
C ILE A 181 2.65 -6.04 -5.18
N TYR A 182 2.13 -5.28 -6.13
CA TYR A 182 2.93 -4.58 -7.15
C TYR A 182 3.20 -3.13 -6.80
N GLN A 183 2.39 -2.53 -5.94
CA GLN A 183 2.59 -1.15 -5.50
C GLN A 183 2.20 -0.98 -4.04
N VAL A 184 3.00 -0.19 -3.32
CA VAL A 184 2.67 0.31 -1.98
C VAL A 184 2.64 1.83 -2.04
N SER A 185 1.47 2.42 -1.81
CA SER A 185 1.33 3.86 -1.59
C SER A 185 1.57 4.16 -0.11
N LEU A 186 2.47 5.09 0.19
CA LEU A 186 2.83 5.43 1.55
C LEU A 186 2.56 6.90 1.82
N VAL A 187 1.82 7.17 2.87
CA VAL A 187 1.57 8.50 3.43
C VAL A 187 2.02 8.56 4.88
N GLY A 188 2.18 9.74 5.40
CA GLY A 188 2.54 10.04 6.77
C GLY A 188 2.96 11.48 6.91
N ASN A 189 3.17 11.96 8.14
CA ASN A 189 3.69 13.30 8.32
C ASN A 189 5.12 13.41 7.77
N THR A 190 5.53 14.64 7.50
CA THR A 190 6.80 14.95 6.83
C THR A 190 8.01 14.31 7.51
N CYS A 191 8.07 14.32 8.85
CA CYS A 191 9.18 13.72 9.59
C CYS A 191 9.18 12.20 9.44
N MET A 192 8.00 11.54 9.49
CA MET A 192 7.92 10.08 9.28
C MET A 192 8.37 9.67 7.88
N HIS A 193 8.08 10.48 6.85
CA HIS A 193 8.63 10.27 5.51
C HIS A 193 10.16 10.32 5.48
N HIS A 194 10.76 11.35 6.11
CA HIS A 194 12.22 11.47 6.18
C HIS A 194 12.83 10.26 6.88
N LEU A 195 12.30 9.87 8.05
CA LEU A 195 12.80 8.75 8.81
C LEU A 195 12.61 7.40 8.10
N PHE A 196 11.50 7.24 7.36
CA PHE A 196 11.30 6.05 6.52
C PHE A 196 12.34 5.96 5.40
N LEU A 197 12.63 7.08 4.75
CA LEU A 197 13.60 7.14 3.66
C LEU A 197 15.06 7.05 4.14
N GLY A 198 15.32 7.23 5.43
CA GLY A 198 16.68 7.35 5.98
C GLY A 198 17.31 8.70 5.65
N ILE A 199 16.50 9.76 5.61
CA ILE A 199 16.93 11.12 5.33
C ILE A 199 16.93 11.91 6.63
N SER A 200 17.99 12.71 6.85
CA SER A 200 18.12 13.51 8.04
C SER A 200 16.96 14.52 8.18
N PRO A 201 16.27 14.54 9.35
CA PRO A 201 15.22 15.48 9.63
C PRO A 201 15.74 16.87 10.08
N ALA A 202 17.04 17.16 9.93
CA ALA A 202 17.67 18.39 10.39
C ALA A 202 16.95 19.66 9.91
N SER A 203 16.54 19.65 8.65
CA SER A 203 15.82 20.77 8.05
C SER A 203 14.40 20.99 8.61
N LEU A 204 13.85 20.00 9.32
CA LEU A 204 12.51 20.07 9.92
C LEU A 204 12.54 20.62 11.34
N VAL A 205 13.68 20.57 12.04
CA VAL A 205 13.80 21.06 13.43
C VAL A 205 14.41 22.46 13.52
N HIS A 206 14.90 23.00 12.41
CA HIS A 206 15.44 24.34 12.32
C HIS A 206 14.66 25.20 11.32
N ALA A 207 14.43 26.47 11.68
CA ALA A 207 13.81 27.42 10.75
C ALA A 207 14.62 27.49 9.44
N PRO A 208 13.95 27.51 8.27
CA PRO A 208 12.53 27.70 8.00
C PRO A 208 11.67 26.42 7.99
N TYR A 209 12.12 25.32 8.58
CA TYR A 209 11.37 24.04 8.71
C TYR A 209 10.99 23.43 7.35
N MET A 210 11.90 23.47 6.41
CA MET A 210 11.65 23.00 5.04
C MET A 210 11.90 21.51 4.92
N PRO A 211 10.98 20.75 4.28
CA PRO A 211 11.24 19.33 3.97
C PRO A 211 12.38 19.20 2.96
N ALA A 212 13.23 18.20 3.14
CA ALA A 212 14.26 17.88 2.15
C ALA A 212 13.62 17.32 0.87
N ILE A 213 12.45 16.68 0.97
CA ILE A 213 11.68 16.18 -0.15
C ILE A 213 10.23 16.63 0.02
N SER A 214 9.74 17.41 -0.96
CA SER A 214 8.36 17.88 -1.04
C SER A 214 7.58 17.27 -2.20
N GLN A 215 8.25 16.65 -3.17
CA GLN A 215 7.63 16.04 -4.35
C GLN A 215 7.16 14.61 -4.07
N SER A 216 6.24 14.11 -4.88
CA SER A 216 5.95 12.68 -4.92
C SER A 216 7.15 11.90 -5.42
N LEU A 217 7.35 10.71 -4.89
CA LEU A 217 8.43 9.83 -5.29
C LEU A 217 7.86 8.47 -5.71
N THR A 218 8.33 7.96 -6.83
CA THR A 218 8.16 6.56 -7.21
C THR A 218 9.51 5.88 -7.10
N LEU A 219 9.61 4.90 -6.21
CA LEU A 219 10.86 4.26 -5.82
C LEU A 219 10.72 2.74 -5.96
N ARG A 220 11.81 2.04 -6.21
CA ARG A 220 11.82 0.59 -6.19
C ARG A 220 11.73 0.09 -4.75
N ALA A 221 10.73 -0.73 -4.44
CA ALA A 221 10.47 -1.21 -3.07
C ALA A 221 11.66 -1.96 -2.46
N ALA A 222 12.33 -2.79 -3.28
CA ALA A 222 13.48 -3.58 -2.87
C ALA A 222 14.66 -2.73 -2.36
N ASP A 223 14.86 -1.53 -2.92
CA ASP A 223 15.96 -0.63 -2.52
C ASP A 223 15.77 -0.08 -1.10
N TYR A 224 14.54 -0.11 -0.61
CA TYR A 224 14.17 0.30 0.75
C TYR A 224 13.89 -0.89 1.67
N GLY A 225 14.20 -2.13 1.24
CA GLY A 225 13.98 -3.33 2.02
C GLY A 225 12.50 -3.63 2.27
N ILE A 226 11.61 -3.18 1.41
CA ILE A 226 10.18 -3.52 1.43
C ILE A 226 9.95 -4.74 0.55
N HIS A 227 9.41 -5.79 1.17
CA HIS A 227 9.24 -7.10 0.56
C HIS A 227 7.86 -7.22 -0.08
N ILE A 228 7.82 -6.99 -1.38
CA ILE A 228 6.66 -7.15 -2.26
C ILE A 228 7.14 -7.79 -3.55
N HIS A 229 6.38 -7.74 -4.63
CA HIS A 229 6.85 -8.18 -5.95
C HIS A 229 8.25 -7.60 -6.23
N GLN A 230 9.15 -8.41 -6.81
CA GLN A 230 10.57 -8.01 -7.01
C GLN A 230 10.76 -6.71 -7.79
N LYS A 231 9.82 -6.36 -8.68
CA LYS A 231 9.77 -5.10 -9.42
C LYS A 231 8.75 -4.11 -8.83
N GLY A 232 8.20 -4.42 -7.67
CA GLY A 232 7.18 -3.62 -7.01
C GLY A 232 7.70 -2.24 -6.61
N GLN A 233 6.82 -1.28 -6.64
CA GLN A 233 7.13 0.13 -6.46
C GLN A 233 6.53 0.68 -5.17
N LEU A 234 7.26 1.64 -4.58
CA LEU A 234 6.77 2.51 -3.52
C LEU A 234 6.35 3.84 -4.13
N LEU A 235 5.11 4.25 -3.91
CA LEU A 235 4.62 5.58 -4.24
C LEU A 235 4.49 6.38 -2.95
N LEU A 236 5.34 7.38 -2.76
CA LEU A 236 5.24 8.33 -1.66
C LEU A 236 4.53 9.59 -2.17
N LEU A 237 3.46 9.98 -1.49
CA LEU A 237 2.75 11.21 -1.81
C LEU A 237 3.59 12.44 -1.42
N PRO A 238 3.33 13.62 -2.03
CA PRO A 238 4.11 14.82 -1.76
C PRO A 238 3.84 15.36 -0.35
N ASN A 239 4.88 15.93 0.27
CA ASN A 239 4.74 16.71 1.48
C ASN A 239 4.46 18.17 1.13
N ILE A 240 3.47 18.78 1.78
CA ILE A 240 3.07 20.18 1.52
C ILE A 240 4.06 21.15 2.21
N ALA A 241 4.42 20.82 3.45
CA ALA A 241 5.33 21.67 4.26
C ALA A 241 6.03 20.82 5.34
N GLY A 242 6.91 21.42 6.13
CA GLY A 242 7.65 20.73 7.18
C GLY A 242 6.78 20.03 8.23
N TYR A 243 5.59 20.54 8.47
CA TYR A 243 4.61 19.98 9.42
C TYR A 243 3.26 19.65 8.78
N ILE A 244 3.16 19.67 7.46
CA ILE A 244 1.97 19.27 6.72
C ILE A 244 2.42 18.23 5.71
N GLY A 245 2.22 16.98 6.07
CA GLY A 245 2.81 15.84 5.40
C GLY A 245 1.97 15.26 4.27
N ALA A 246 2.39 14.11 3.81
CA ALA A 246 1.74 13.35 2.75
C ALA A 246 0.42 12.70 3.20
N ASP A 247 0.21 12.48 4.50
CA ASP A 247 -1.08 12.13 5.11
C ASP A 247 -2.14 13.17 4.75
N THR A 248 -1.82 14.44 4.96
CA THR A 248 -2.68 15.57 4.56
C THR A 248 -2.89 15.64 3.04
N SER A 249 -1.86 15.38 2.25
CA SER A 249 -1.98 15.28 0.79
C SER A 249 -2.92 14.14 0.37
N GLY A 250 -2.86 13.00 1.06
CA GLY A 250 -3.78 11.88 0.87
C GLY A 250 -5.23 12.25 1.19
N CYS A 251 -5.46 12.96 2.29
CA CYS A 251 -6.78 13.47 2.66
C CYS A 251 -7.33 14.45 1.61
N LEU A 252 -6.51 15.38 1.10
CA LEU A 252 -6.91 16.29 0.02
C LEU A 252 -7.27 15.53 -1.25
N LEU A 253 -6.48 14.53 -1.63
CA LEU A 253 -6.76 13.70 -2.79
C LEU A 253 -8.09 12.94 -2.65
N ALA A 254 -8.39 12.41 -1.46
CA ALA A 254 -9.62 11.68 -1.19
C ALA A 254 -10.85 12.59 -1.17
N LEU A 255 -10.73 13.79 -0.58
CA LEU A 255 -11.85 14.72 -0.40
C LEU A 255 -12.09 15.63 -1.61
N ARG A 256 -11.10 15.75 -2.50
CA ARG A 256 -11.14 16.62 -3.68
C ARG A 256 -11.63 18.04 -3.35
N GLN A 257 -11.09 18.60 -2.25
CA GLN A 257 -11.41 19.94 -1.80
C GLN A 257 -11.00 21.00 -2.85
N ASP A 258 -9.96 20.69 -3.60
CA ASP A 258 -9.44 21.45 -4.74
C ASP A 258 -10.43 21.61 -5.91
N LEU A 259 -11.51 20.84 -5.95
CA LEU A 259 -12.55 20.89 -6.98
C LEU A 259 -13.88 21.48 -6.50
N LYS A 260 -14.03 21.74 -5.21
CA LYS A 260 -15.30 22.24 -4.63
C LYS A 260 -15.46 23.75 -4.83
N ASP A 261 -16.69 24.18 -5.07
CA ASP A 261 -17.04 25.60 -5.13
C ASP A 261 -17.17 26.19 -3.72
N GLU A 262 -17.75 25.44 -2.78
CA GLU A 262 -17.95 25.87 -1.40
C GLU A 262 -16.62 25.86 -0.63
N ILE A 263 -16.46 26.87 0.25
CA ILE A 263 -15.38 26.88 1.21
C ILE A 263 -15.66 25.78 2.24
N THR A 264 -14.72 24.83 2.33
CA THR A 264 -14.80 23.70 3.26
C THR A 264 -13.62 23.73 4.20
N LEU A 265 -13.82 23.25 5.43
CA LEU A 265 -12.77 23.03 6.42
C LEU A 265 -12.55 21.51 6.56
N MET A 266 -11.34 21.06 6.29
CA MET A 266 -10.88 19.72 6.62
C MET A 266 -10.10 19.76 7.92
N LEU A 267 -10.35 18.81 8.80
CA LEU A 267 -9.62 18.59 10.05
C LEU A 267 -9.13 17.15 10.07
N ASP A 268 -7.83 16.96 10.14
CA ASP A 268 -7.18 15.68 10.41
C ASP A 268 -6.70 15.69 11.86
N ILE A 269 -7.46 14.98 12.72
CA ILE A 269 -7.29 15.08 14.17
C ILE A 269 -6.50 13.87 14.69
N GLY A 270 -5.23 14.09 15.00
CA GLY A 270 -4.32 13.12 15.56
C GLY A 270 -3.49 13.70 16.72
N THR A 271 -2.31 13.17 16.92
CA THR A 271 -1.31 13.72 17.85
C THR A 271 -0.97 15.18 17.50
N ASN A 272 -0.88 15.47 16.21
CA ASN A 272 -1.01 16.81 15.64
C ASN A 272 -2.36 16.92 14.94
N THR A 273 -2.86 18.13 14.75
CA THR A 273 -4.08 18.36 13.97
C THR A 273 -3.74 19.26 12.80
N GLU A 274 -3.92 18.72 11.61
CA GLU A 274 -3.80 19.45 10.37
C GLU A 274 -5.17 20.00 9.98
N MET A 275 -5.17 21.27 9.59
CA MET A 275 -6.38 22.00 9.19
C MET A 275 -6.17 22.56 7.80
N ILE A 276 -7.11 22.30 6.89
CA ILE A 276 -7.13 22.89 5.55
C ILE A 276 -8.46 23.57 5.31
N LEU A 277 -8.40 24.86 5.04
CA LEU A 277 -9.56 25.70 4.73
C LEU A 277 -9.46 26.23 3.31
N GLY A 278 -10.52 26.13 2.55
CA GLY A 278 -10.62 26.73 1.21
C GLY A 278 -11.48 25.94 0.24
N ASN A 279 -11.23 26.19 -1.03
CA ASN A 279 -11.97 25.61 -2.17
C ASN A 279 -11.09 25.61 -3.42
N LYS A 280 -11.69 25.38 -4.60
CA LYS A 280 -10.98 25.35 -5.90
C LYS A 280 -10.18 26.64 -6.24
N TYR A 281 -10.48 27.76 -5.60
CA TYR A 281 -9.78 29.03 -5.86
C TYR A 281 -8.55 29.24 -4.99
N GLY A 282 -8.42 28.47 -3.90
CA GLY A 282 -7.26 28.49 -3.03
C GLY A 282 -7.48 27.74 -1.73
N LEU A 283 -6.39 27.20 -1.19
CA LEU A 283 -6.36 26.45 0.06
C LEU A 283 -5.33 27.07 0.99
N ALA A 284 -5.68 27.19 2.25
CA ALA A 284 -4.78 27.55 3.33
C ALA A 284 -4.68 26.38 4.29
N ALA A 285 -3.45 26.05 4.73
CA ALA A 285 -3.21 24.92 5.62
C ALA A 285 -2.38 25.37 6.84
N CYS A 286 -2.66 24.75 7.98
CA CYS A 286 -1.83 24.88 9.18
C CYS A 286 -1.85 23.57 9.97
N SER A 287 -0.83 23.38 10.81
CA SER A 287 -0.73 22.26 11.73
C SER A 287 -0.58 22.79 13.15
N ALA A 288 -1.22 22.12 14.09
CA ALA A 288 -1.16 22.44 15.52
C ALA A 288 -0.94 21.19 16.36
N ALA A 289 -0.13 21.29 17.40
CA ALA A 289 0.04 20.20 18.35
C ALA A 289 -1.23 20.04 19.20
N SER A 290 -1.94 18.93 19.06
CA SER A 290 -3.18 18.64 19.80
C SER A 290 -2.95 17.66 20.96
N GLY A 291 -1.86 16.90 20.90
CA GLY A 291 -1.54 15.85 21.85
C GLY A 291 -2.35 14.58 21.62
N PRO A 292 -1.92 13.43 22.16
CA PRO A 292 -2.48 12.12 21.89
C PRO A 292 -3.76 11.83 22.70
N ALA A 293 -4.68 12.80 22.82
CA ALA A 293 -5.90 12.64 23.62
C ALA A 293 -6.85 11.58 23.03
N PHE A 294 -6.99 11.56 21.69
CA PHE A 294 -7.87 10.60 21.03
C PHE A 294 -7.29 9.18 20.97
N GLU A 295 -5.98 9.05 21.03
CA GLU A 295 -5.29 7.75 21.18
C GLU A 295 -5.34 7.22 22.63
N GLY A 296 -5.98 7.95 23.53
CA GLY A 296 -6.18 7.56 24.93
C GLY A 296 -4.98 7.76 25.84
N ALA A 297 -3.97 8.49 25.39
CA ALA A 297 -2.85 8.90 26.24
C ALA A 297 -3.21 10.18 27.00
N LYS A 298 -2.84 10.25 28.28
CA LYS A 298 -3.01 11.43 29.15
C LYS A 298 -4.46 11.89 29.44
N ILE A 299 -5.47 11.04 29.21
CA ILE A 299 -6.83 11.32 29.69
C ILE A 299 -7.14 10.44 30.92
N GLN A 300 -7.83 11.00 31.91
CA GLN A 300 -8.01 10.39 33.22
C GLN A 300 -8.71 9.02 33.17
N CYS A 301 -9.63 8.79 32.24
CA CYS A 301 -10.34 7.55 32.00
C CYS A 301 -10.05 6.97 30.60
N GLY A 302 -8.97 7.38 29.97
CA GLY A 302 -8.59 6.94 28.64
C GLY A 302 -7.71 5.69 28.68
N MET A 303 -7.88 4.86 27.67
CA MET A 303 -6.93 3.79 27.39
C MET A 303 -6.74 3.69 25.88
N ARG A 304 -5.57 3.25 25.46
CA ARG A 304 -5.30 2.97 24.02
C ARG A 304 -6.32 2.00 23.49
N GLY A 305 -6.83 2.23 22.27
CA GLY A 305 -7.82 1.39 21.61
C GLY A 305 -7.33 -0.04 21.45
N LEU A 306 -7.75 -0.94 22.34
CA LEU A 306 -7.53 -2.36 22.19
C LEU A 306 -8.72 -2.98 21.46
N ARG A 307 -8.50 -4.04 20.68
CA ARG A 307 -9.50 -4.71 19.81
C ARG A 307 -10.85 -5.01 20.49
N TRP A 308 -10.88 -5.25 21.78
CA TRP A 308 -12.10 -5.60 22.53
C TRP A 308 -12.95 -4.40 22.99
N ARG A 309 -12.51 -3.16 22.81
CA ARG A 309 -13.35 -1.98 23.06
C ARG A 309 -14.48 -1.79 22.05
N ARG A 310 -14.38 -2.36 20.85
CA ARG A 310 -15.43 -2.31 19.83
C ARG A 310 -16.70 -3.07 20.21
N SER A 311 -16.63 -4.04 21.16
CA SER A 311 -17.78 -4.82 21.59
C SER A 311 -18.63 -4.16 22.67
N LEU A 312 -18.10 -3.21 23.43
CA LEU A 312 -18.81 -2.56 24.53
C LEU A 312 -19.71 -1.38 24.09
N THR A 313 -19.49 -0.82 22.91
CA THR A 313 -20.31 0.29 22.39
C THR A 313 -21.62 -0.17 21.72
N ARG A 314 -21.86 -1.47 21.59
CA ARG A 314 -23.06 -2.03 20.92
C ARG A 314 -24.25 -2.32 21.82
N GLN A 315 -24.18 -2.00 23.12
CA GLN A 315 -25.29 -2.27 24.07
C GLN A 315 -25.76 -0.99 24.77
N ARG A 316 -26.19 0.02 24.03
CA ARG A 316 -27.19 0.95 24.54
C ARG A 316 -28.39 0.93 23.60
N LYS A 317 -29.39 0.13 23.99
CA LYS A 317 -30.77 0.33 23.50
C LYS A 317 -31.23 1.70 24.01
N PRO A 318 -31.90 2.51 23.20
CA PRO A 318 -32.55 3.71 23.70
C PRO A 318 -33.72 3.29 24.61
N ILE A 319 -33.85 4.00 25.71
CA ILE A 319 -35.05 4.01 26.54
C ILE A 319 -36.12 4.79 25.81
#